data_3cf672a89f71be7ed7e1539421403f11
#
_entry.id   3cf672a89f71be7ed7e1539421403f11
#
_cell.length_a   1.000
_cell.length_b   1.000
_cell.length_c   1.000
_cell.angle_alpha   90.00
_cell.angle_beta   90.00
_cell.angle_gamma   90.00
#
_symmetry.space_group_name_H-M   'P 1'
#
loop_
_entity.id
_entity.type
_entity.pdbx_description
1 polymer ?
#
loop_
_entity_poly.entity_id
_entity_poly.type
_entity_poly.pdbx_seq_one_letter_code
_entity_poly.pdbx_strand_id
1 'polypeptide(L)'
;MPVAGGTDVYPKMKRGQFTPRHLISLRALRELKGIRQSKEGLWIGAGESLTAVSNHRLIATHFPALTHAAESVSTPQLRNMGTIGGNVLVDTRCNYYDQTWEWRRAINFCMKCDGDTCWVAPGSDICLAVSSSDSAPMLCALGARFHLVSRRGTRTIAAQDLFRRDGIRYLTKRPDEILTAIDLPPADGWRSAYRKLRRREAFDFPVLGVAACLRFDGDIVAEARLWLGAVSMAPLEAREAETALVGRPLGRDTMEEAARLAYPVARPMDNTDFSLRWRKEMTRHFVLEALSACRP
;
A
#
# COMPACT_ATOMS: atom_id res chain seq x y z
N MET A 1 15.89 5.16 15.16
CA MET A 1 14.72 4.91 14.27
C MET A 1 14.04 6.24 13.97
N PRO A 2 13.81 6.62 12.72
CA PRO A 2 13.01 7.79 12.37
C PRO A 2 11.52 7.55 12.66
N VAL A 3 10.83 8.61 13.15
CA VAL A 3 9.40 8.56 13.49
C VAL A 3 8.71 9.80 12.93
N ALA A 4 7.70 9.60 12.09
CA ALA A 4 6.81 10.66 11.60
C ALA A 4 5.57 10.78 12.51
N GLY A 5 4.41 10.21 12.13
CA GLY A 5 3.20 10.22 12.95
C GLY A 5 3.22 9.31 14.17
N GLY A 6 4.05 8.28 14.19
CA GLY A 6 4.22 7.34 15.29
C GLY A 6 3.07 6.33 15.48
N THR A 7 2.01 6.42 14.68
CA THR A 7 0.78 5.63 14.85
C THR A 7 0.96 4.11 14.69
N ASP A 8 2.04 3.66 14.07
CA ASP A 8 2.45 2.26 14.00
C ASP A 8 3.65 1.95 14.91
N VAL A 9 4.61 2.86 14.98
CA VAL A 9 5.86 2.66 15.73
C VAL A 9 5.60 2.52 17.24
N TYR A 10 4.82 3.42 17.85
CA TYR A 10 4.56 3.36 19.29
C TYR A 10 3.79 2.11 19.75
N PRO A 11 2.72 1.66 19.06
CA PRO A 11 2.10 0.37 19.37
C PRO A 11 3.06 -0.82 19.30
N LYS A 12 3.96 -0.83 18.29
CA LYS A 12 4.97 -1.90 18.15
C LYS A 12 6.03 -1.85 19.25
N MET A 13 6.43 -0.66 19.68
CA MET A 13 7.32 -0.49 20.85
C MET A 13 6.66 -0.99 22.14
N LYS A 14 5.38 -0.68 22.37
CA LYS A 14 4.63 -1.17 23.54
C LYS A 14 4.52 -2.70 23.58
N ARG A 15 4.52 -3.36 22.40
CA ARG A 15 4.51 -4.83 22.28
C ARG A 15 5.91 -5.45 22.28
N GLY A 16 6.97 -4.65 22.39
CA GLY A 16 8.35 -5.13 22.32
C GLY A 16 8.78 -5.64 20.95
N GLN A 17 8.10 -5.25 19.87
CA GLN A 17 8.46 -5.61 18.49
C GLN A 17 9.59 -4.71 17.97
N PHE A 18 9.59 -3.43 18.37
CA PHE A 18 10.63 -2.46 18.10
C PHE A 18 11.28 -2.00 19.41
N THR A 19 12.60 -2.10 19.48
CA THR A 19 13.40 -1.70 20.66
C THR A 19 14.51 -0.70 20.29
N PRO A 20 14.19 0.44 19.65
CA PRO A 20 15.21 1.38 19.20
C PRO A 20 15.87 2.08 20.39
N ARG A 21 17.19 2.23 20.37
CA ARG A 21 17.93 3.03 21.37
C ARG A 21 17.62 4.52 21.28
N HIS A 22 17.32 5.01 20.06
CA HIS A 22 17.01 6.41 19.81
C HIS A 22 15.83 6.55 18.86
N LEU A 23 14.95 7.52 19.13
CA LEU A 23 13.89 7.96 18.22
C LEU A 23 14.26 9.34 17.69
N ILE A 24 14.14 9.50 16.36
CA ILE A 24 14.40 10.76 15.66
C ILE A 24 13.08 11.24 15.08
N SER A 25 12.53 12.32 15.63
CA SER A 25 11.28 12.89 15.15
C SER A 25 11.49 13.59 13.80
N LEU A 26 10.67 13.22 12.83
CA LEU A 26 10.61 13.86 11.50
C LEU A 26 9.56 14.97 11.43
N ARG A 27 8.76 15.19 12.49
CA ARG A 27 7.58 16.07 12.45
C ARG A 27 7.90 17.53 12.18
N ALA A 28 9.04 18.00 12.66
CA ALA A 28 9.48 19.39 12.54
C ALA A 28 10.13 19.72 11.19
N LEU A 29 10.41 18.72 10.36
CA LEU A 29 11.09 18.89 9.07
C LEU A 29 10.10 19.45 8.04
N ARG A 30 10.28 20.76 7.72
CA ARG A 30 9.44 21.47 6.75
C ARG A 30 9.60 20.92 5.33
N GLU A 31 10.75 20.38 5.01
CA GLU A 31 11.11 19.75 3.73
C GLU A 31 10.23 18.52 3.40
N LEU A 32 9.63 17.91 4.44
CA LEU A 32 8.72 16.78 4.29
C LEU A 32 7.25 17.21 4.14
N LYS A 33 6.98 18.52 4.04
CA LYS A 33 5.64 19.09 4.04
C LYS A 33 5.30 19.77 2.72
N GLY A 34 4.01 19.91 2.48
CA GLY A 34 3.43 20.59 1.33
C GLY A 34 2.87 19.63 0.30
N ILE A 35 1.89 20.15 -0.44
CA ILE A 35 1.29 19.52 -1.62
C ILE A 35 1.23 20.59 -2.68
N ARG A 36 1.94 20.40 -3.80
CA ARG A 36 2.09 21.44 -4.83
C ARG A 36 2.06 20.85 -6.23
N GLN A 37 1.41 21.56 -7.12
CA GLN A 37 1.42 21.24 -8.53
C GLN A 37 2.72 21.69 -9.16
N SER A 38 3.26 20.91 -10.08
CA SER A 38 4.39 21.21 -10.93
C SER A 38 4.03 20.94 -12.40
N LYS A 39 4.93 21.28 -13.34
CA LYS A 39 4.76 20.93 -14.75
C LYS A 39 4.78 19.40 -14.99
N GLU A 40 5.39 18.66 -14.08
CA GLU A 40 5.56 17.20 -14.17
C GLU A 40 4.47 16.42 -13.42
N GLY A 41 3.48 17.14 -12.82
CA GLY A 41 2.39 16.53 -12.06
C GLY A 41 2.22 17.12 -10.67
N LEU A 42 1.96 16.28 -9.67
CA LEU A 42 1.71 16.70 -8.28
C LEU A 42 2.82 16.16 -7.35
N TRP A 43 3.46 17.07 -6.61
CA TRP A 43 4.41 16.74 -5.56
C TRP A 43 3.73 16.73 -4.20
N ILE A 44 3.97 15.67 -3.39
CA ILE A 44 3.43 15.47 -2.04
C ILE A 44 4.59 15.21 -1.09
N GLY A 45 4.76 16.04 -0.07
CA GLY A 45 5.71 15.79 1.02
C GLY A 45 5.35 14.53 1.80
N ALA A 46 6.30 13.63 2.01
CA ALA A 46 6.07 12.36 2.69
C ALA A 46 5.62 12.50 4.16
N GLY A 47 5.87 13.65 4.77
CA GLY A 47 5.43 14.02 6.10
C GLY A 47 4.01 14.58 6.16
N GLU A 48 3.29 14.74 5.03
CA GLU A 48 1.89 15.16 5.07
C GLU A 48 1.02 14.11 5.75
N SER A 49 0.08 14.58 6.60
CA SER A 49 -0.86 13.68 7.25
C SER A 49 -1.82 13.07 6.23
N LEU A 50 -2.31 11.88 6.52
CA LEU A 50 -3.32 11.24 5.66
C LEU A 50 -4.58 12.10 5.54
N THR A 51 -4.97 12.83 6.61
CA THR A 51 -6.06 13.81 6.58
C THR A 51 -5.75 14.98 5.64
N ALA A 52 -4.51 15.51 5.66
CA ALA A 52 -4.13 16.58 4.74
C ALA A 52 -4.16 16.10 3.29
N VAL A 53 -3.70 14.88 3.03
CA VAL A 53 -3.74 14.27 1.69
C VAL A 53 -5.18 14.09 1.20
N SER A 54 -6.06 13.51 2.04
CA SER A 54 -7.45 13.23 1.64
C SER A 54 -8.28 14.50 1.44
N ASN A 55 -8.02 15.55 2.22
CA ASN A 55 -8.77 16.82 2.14
C ASN A 55 -8.19 17.82 1.14
N HIS A 56 -7.05 17.50 0.49
CA HIS A 56 -6.41 18.45 -0.40
C HIS A 56 -7.11 18.54 -1.76
N ARG A 57 -7.54 19.76 -2.14
CA ARG A 57 -8.33 20.02 -3.35
C ARG A 57 -7.69 19.42 -4.63
N LEU A 58 -6.38 19.59 -4.84
CA LEU A 58 -5.71 19.06 -6.03
C LEU A 58 -5.75 17.53 -6.08
N ILE A 59 -5.62 16.86 -4.91
CA ILE A 59 -5.69 15.40 -4.84
C ILE A 59 -7.12 14.93 -5.08
N ALA A 60 -8.09 15.53 -4.42
CA ALA A 60 -9.51 15.18 -4.59
C ALA A 60 -9.98 15.36 -6.05
N THR A 61 -9.49 16.39 -6.73
CA THR A 61 -9.87 16.67 -8.12
C THR A 61 -9.17 15.76 -9.13
N HIS A 62 -7.86 15.55 -8.98
CA HIS A 62 -7.06 14.86 -10.01
C HIS A 62 -6.75 13.39 -9.67
N PHE A 63 -6.79 13.01 -8.39
CA PHE A 63 -6.43 11.69 -7.89
C PHE A 63 -7.47 11.16 -6.86
N PRO A 64 -8.77 11.11 -7.20
CA PRO A 64 -9.83 10.77 -6.22
C PRO A 64 -9.64 9.40 -5.58
N ALA A 65 -9.05 8.44 -6.28
CA ALA A 65 -8.74 7.13 -5.71
C ALA A 65 -7.66 7.20 -4.62
N LEU A 66 -6.69 8.12 -4.71
CA LEU A 66 -5.71 8.34 -3.64
C LEU A 66 -6.37 9.00 -2.41
N THR A 67 -7.31 9.93 -2.62
CA THR A 67 -8.17 10.45 -1.56
C THR A 67 -8.85 9.31 -0.82
N HIS A 68 -9.54 8.43 -1.56
CA HIS A 68 -10.25 7.29 -0.97
C HIS A 68 -9.31 6.30 -0.25
N ALA A 69 -8.14 6.00 -0.85
CA ALA A 69 -7.14 5.15 -0.20
C ALA A 69 -6.64 5.75 1.12
N ALA A 70 -6.35 7.06 1.16
CA ALA A 70 -5.94 7.76 2.38
C ALA A 70 -7.04 7.79 3.45
N GLU A 71 -8.29 8.04 3.07
CA GLU A 71 -9.46 8.01 3.96
C GLU A 71 -9.76 6.62 4.53
N SER A 72 -9.44 5.58 3.78
CA SER A 72 -9.63 4.19 4.18
C SER A 72 -8.67 3.75 5.29
N VAL A 73 -7.59 4.51 5.55
CA VAL A 73 -6.62 4.18 6.60
C VAL A 73 -7.22 4.45 7.97
N SER A 74 -7.32 3.42 8.81
CA SER A 74 -7.59 3.48 10.25
C SER A 74 -8.82 4.34 10.65
N THR A 75 -8.63 5.32 11.55
CA THR A 75 -9.66 6.26 12.04
C THR A 75 -9.28 7.71 11.74
N PRO A 76 -10.23 8.67 11.76
CA PRO A 76 -9.92 10.09 11.55
C PRO A 76 -8.82 10.60 12.49
N GLN A 77 -8.85 10.23 13.76
CA GLN A 77 -7.85 10.65 14.77
C GLN A 77 -6.45 10.14 14.41
N LEU A 78 -6.34 8.88 13.97
CA LEU A 78 -5.06 8.32 13.57
C LEU A 78 -4.57 8.90 12.23
N ARG A 79 -5.47 9.22 11.30
CA ARG A 79 -5.10 9.90 10.05
C ARG A 79 -4.59 11.32 10.24
N ASN A 80 -5.01 12.02 11.30
CA ASN A 80 -4.47 13.34 11.65
C ASN A 80 -2.98 13.28 12.03
N MET A 81 -2.51 12.13 12.53
CA MET A 81 -1.13 11.90 12.95
C MET A 81 -0.33 11.07 11.94
N GLY A 82 -0.92 10.03 11.39
CA GLY A 82 -0.29 9.17 10.39
C GLY A 82 0.02 9.95 9.11
N THR A 83 1.21 9.72 8.54
CA THR A 83 1.66 10.41 7.33
C THR A 83 1.57 9.50 6.11
N ILE A 84 1.47 10.10 4.93
CA ILE A 84 1.45 9.34 3.67
C ILE A 84 2.74 8.52 3.49
N GLY A 85 3.90 9.10 3.76
CA GLY A 85 5.17 8.37 3.72
C GLY A 85 5.25 7.28 4.77
N GLY A 86 4.70 7.51 5.99
CA GLY A 86 4.60 6.48 7.02
C GLY A 86 3.68 5.32 6.61
N ASN A 87 2.58 5.59 5.91
CA ASN A 87 1.68 4.56 5.40
C ASN A 87 2.33 3.75 4.26
N VAL A 88 3.04 4.40 3.34
CA VAL A 88 3.83 3.70 2.28
C VAL A 88 4.87 2.77 2.89
N LEU A 89 5.54 3.19 3.96
CA LEU A 89 6.63 2.46 4.62
C LEU A 89 6.17 1.59 5.80
N VAL A 90 4.85 1.42 5.99
CA VAL A 90 4.31 0.67 7.12
C VAL A 90 4.86 -0.74 7.16
N ASP A 91 5.20 -1.22 8.36
CA ASP A 91 5.73 -2.56 8.53
C ASP A 91 4.70 -3.63 8.16
N THR A 92 5.17 -4.75 7.63
CA THR A 92 4.32 -5.89 7.25
C THR A 92 3.67 -6.54 8.46
N ARG A 93 2.48 -7.12 8.29
CA ARG A 93 1.59 -7.65 9.31
C ARG A 93 1.49 -9.18 9.27
N CYS A 94 1.36 -9.78 10.45
CA CYS A 94 1.12 -11.20 10.59
C CYS A 94 0.54 -11.51 11.97
N ASN A 95 -0.44 -12.41 12.06
CA ASN A 95 -1.05 -12.82 13.32
C ASN A 95 -0.05 -13.41 14.32
N TYR A 96 1.04 -14.01 13.84
CA TYR A 96 2.13 -14.52 14.70
C TYR A 96 3.09 -13.44 15.17
N TYR A 97 3.15 -12.32 14.49
CA TYR A 97 4.05 -11.20 14.81
C TYR A 97 3.35 -10.11 15.61
N ASP A 98 2.10 -9.76 15.28
CA ASP A 98 1.36 -8.64 15.88
C ASP A 98 0.72 -9.03 17.22
N GLN A 99 1.48 -9.68 18.08
CA GLN A 99 1.10 -10.18 19.41
C GLN A 99 1.95 -9.54 20.51
N THR A 100 1.56 -9.73 21.79
CA THR A 100 2.38 -9.32 22.95
C THR A 100 3.68 -10.12 23.00
N TRP A 101 4.65 -9.64 23.76
CA TRP A 101 5.93 -10.33 23.91
C TRP A 101 5.75 -11.71 24.54
N GLU A 102 4.89 -11.82 25.58
CA GLU A 102 4.60 -13.06 26.29
C GLU A 102 4.01 -14.13 25.36
N TRP A 103 3.06 -13.71 24.51
CA TRP A 103 2.45 -14.61 23.53
C TRP A 103 3.48 -15.10 22.51
N ARG A 104 4.29 -14.17 21.96
CA ARG A 104 5.35 -14.54 21.00
C ARG A 104 6.38 -15.47 21.60
N ARG A 105 6.76 -15.23 22.86
CA ARG A 105 7.64 -16.12 23.63
C ARG A 105 7.04 -17.52 23.80
N ALA A 106 5.75 -17.61 24.09
CA ALA A 106 5.06 -18.90 24.28
C ALA A 106 5.09 -19.81 23.04
N ILE A 107 5.14 -19.20 21.83
CA ILE A 107 5.28 -19.94 20.57
C ILE A 107 6.75 -20.05 20.10
N ASN A 108 7.72 -19.71 20.95
CA ASN A 108 9.14 -19.63 20.60
C ASN A 108 9.44 -18.61 19.49
N PHE A 109 8.74 -17.45 19.50
CA PHE A 109 8.89 -16.35 18.55
C PHE A 109 8.64 -16.75 17.09
N CYS A 110 8.98 -15.88 16.14
CA CYS A 110 8.95 -16.16 14.70
C CYS A 110 10.15 -15.50 14.01
N MET A 111 10.49 -15.94 12.79
CA MET A 111 11.67 -15.43 12.05
C MET A 111 11.69 -13.91 11.84
N LYS A 112 10.52 -13.23 11.92
CA LYS A 112 10.46 -11.77 11.83
C LYS A 112 10.93 -11.09 13.12
N CYS A 113 10.85 -11.75 14.25
CA CYS A 113 11.18 -11.17 15.54
C CYS A 113 11.61 -12.27 16.53
N ASP A 114 12.89 -12.32 16.81
CA ASP A 114 13.57 -13.13 17.84
C ASP A 114 13.57 -14.67 17.63
N GLY A 115 12.98 -15.19 16.53
CA GLY A 115 12.97 -16.61 16.19
C GLY A 115 13.54 -16.88 14.79
N ASP A 116 13.45 -18.11 14.33
CA ASP A 116 13.99 -18.62 13.07
C ASP A 116 12.93 -19.20 12.12
N THR A 117 11.73 -19.48 12.63
CA THR A 117 10.67 -20.19 11.92
C THR A 117 9.55 -19.23 11.49
N CYS A 118 9.09 -19.33 10.22
CA CYS A 118 7.88 -18.67 9.76
C CYS A 118 6.65 -19.55 10.09
N TRP A 119 5.88 -19.22 11.11
CA TRP A 119 4.72 -20.02 11.53
C TRP A 119 3.56 -20.04 10.53
N VAL A 120 3.56 -19.14 9.55
CA VAL A 120 2.61 -19.18 8.42
C VAL A 120 2.93 -20.35 7.48
N ALA A 121 4.21 -20.63 7.27
CA ALA A 121 4.72 -21.76 6.49
C ALA A 121 6.10 -22.15 7.03
N PRO A 122 6.19 -23.14 7.95
CA PRO A 122 7.44 -23.50 8.64
C PRO A 122 8.60 -23.91 7.73
N GLY A 123 8.32 -24.37 6.51
CA GLY A 123 9.34 -24.67 5.50
C GLY A 123 9.77 -23.50 4.62
N SER A 124 9.32 -22.27 4.92
CA SER A 124 9.68 -21.08 4.13
C SER A 124 11.00 -20.47 4.61
N ASP A 125 11.90 -20.15 3.67
CA ASP A 125 13.15 -19.43 3.93
C ASP A 125 12.96 -17.92 4.07
N ILE A 126 11.75 -17.40 3.81
CA ILE A 126 11.39 -15.98 3.88
C ILE A 126 10.17 -15.76 4.77
N CYS A 127 10.07 -14.56 5.33
CA CYS A 127 8.90 -14.15 6.10
C CYS A 127 7.72 -13.86 5.17
N LEU A 128 6.55 -14.43 5.47
CA LEU A 128 5.31 -14.24 4.71
C LEU A 128 4.38 -13.18 5.31
N ALA A 129 4.88 -12.30 6.16
CA ALA A 129 4.09 -11.19 6.70
C ALA A 129 3.61 -10.27 5.57
N VAL A 130 2.32 -9.90 5.61
CA VAL A 130 1.63 -9.23 4.50
C VAL A 130 1.88 -7.72 4.48
N SER A 131 2.06 -7.14 3.29
CA SER A 131 2.02 -5.68 3.09
C SER A 131 0.60 -5.18 3.30
N SER A 132 0.41 -4.19 4.18
CA SER A 132 -0.93 -3.73 4.60
C SER A 132 -1.14 -2.22 4.43
N SER A 133 -0.35 -1.58 3.57
CA SER A 133 -0.56 -0.19 3.19
C SER A 133 -1.76 -0.06 2.24
N ASP A 134 -2.68 0.85 2.52
CA ASP A 134 -3.76 1.22 1.61
C ASP A 134 -3.24 2.10 0.45
N SER A 135 -2.28 3.00 0.74
CA SER A 135 -1.76 3.92 -0.28
C SER A 135 -0.76 3.27 -1.24
N ALA A 136 -0.01 2.24 -0.82
CA ALA A 136 1.04 1.64 -1.65
C ALA A 136 0.52 1.07 -2.99
N PRO A 137 -0.50 0.20 -3.04
CA PRO A 137 -1.02 -0.30 -4.31
C PRO A 137 -1.60 0.83 -5.18
N MET A 138 -2.22 1.84 -4.55
CA MET A 138 -2.77 2.98 -5.30
C MET A 138 -1.66 3.83 -5.91
N LEU A 139 -0.59 4.12 -5.18
CA LEU A 139 0.56 4.86 -5.68
C LEU A 139 1.31 4.09 -6.80
N CYS A 140 1.38 2.76 -6.71
CA CYS A 140 1.89 1.93 -7.80
C CYS A 140 1.02 2.07 -9.06
N ALA A 141 -0.30 1.94 -8.94
CA ALA A 141 -1.24 2.09 -10.05
C ALA A 141 -1.20 3.49 -10.69
N LEU A 142 -1.01 4.53 -9.88
CA LEU A 142 -0.85 5.91 -10.36
C LEU A 142 0.50 6.16 -11.04
N GLY A 143 1.45 5.23 -10.97
CA GLY A 143 2.80 5.42 -11.51
C GLY A 143 3.63 6.43 -10.73
N ALA A 144 3.43 6.50 -9.43
CA ALA A 144 4.13 7.42 -8.55
C ALA A 144 5.64 7.17 -8.52
N ARG A 145 6.41 8.21 -8.17
CA ARG A 145 7.85 8.14 -7.93
C ARG A 145 8.16 8.59 -6.51
N PHE A 146 9.10 7.93 -5.86
CA PHE A 146 9.52 8.18 -4.49
C PHE A 146 10.90 8.80 -4.42
N HIS A 147 11.03 9.91 -3.68
CA HIS A 147 12.30 10.58 -3.42
C HIS A 147 12.89 10.06 -2.11
N LEU A 148 14.05 9.44 -2.20
CA LEU A 148 14.81 8.89 -1.08
C LEU A 148 16.08 9.71 -0.89
N VAL A 149 16.30 10.20 0.33
CA VAL A 149 17.45 11.05 0.70
C VAL A 149 18.27 10.39 1.79
N SER A 150 19.58 10.43 1.66
CA SER A 150 20.56 10.02 2.67
C SER A 150 21.78 10.94 2.63
N ARG A 151 22.76 10.71 3.51
CA ARG A 151 24.05 11.40 3.46
C ARG A 151 24.82 11.16 2.14
N ARG A 152 24.50 10.09 1.41
CA ARG A 152 25.11 9.73 0.12
C ARG A 152 24.45 10.41 -1.08
N GLY A 153 23.45 11.25 -0.84
CA GLY A 153 22.70 11.96 -1.88
C GLY A 153 21.25 11.54 -1.95
N THR A 154 20.59 11.98 -3.02
CA THR A 154 19.18 11.74 -3.32
C THR A 154 19.06 10.78 -4.50
N ARG A 155 18.06 9.88 -4.44
CA ARG A 155 17.64 9.09 -5.60
C ARG A 155 16.12 9.05 -5.70
N THR A 156 15.63 8.94 -6.91
CA THR A 156 14.21 8.77 -7.21
C THR A 156 14.00 7.38 -7.80
N ILE A 157 12.98 6.67 -7.32
CA ILE A 157 12.60 5.33 -7.79
C ILE A 157 11.12 5.31 -8.16
N ALA A 158 10.71 4.39 -9.05
CA ALA A 158 9.30 4.13 -9.26
C ALA A 158 8.69 3.49 -8.01
N ALA A 159 7.39 3.73 -7.77
CA ALA A 159 6.73 3.24 -6.55
C ALA A 159 6.81 1.72 -6.41
N GLN A 160 6.65 0.97 -7.49
CA GLN A 160 6.76 -0.48 -7.50
C GLN A 160 8.14 -1.00 -7.10
N ASP A 161 9.20 -0.25 -7.37
CA ASP A 161 10.59 -0.65 -7.10
C ASP A 161 10.95 -0.50 -5.61
N LEU A 162 10.07 0.10 -4.81
CA LEU A 162 10.29 0.22 -3.37
C LEU A 162 10.07 -1.11 -2.64
N PHE A 163 9.23 -2.00 -3.15
CA PHE A 163 8.74 -3.17 -2.43
C PHE A 163 9.46 -4.47 -2.83
N ARG A 164 9.66 -5.34 -1.84
CA ARG A 164 10.21 -6.70 -2.00
C ARG A 164 9.22 -7.74 -1.49
N ARG A 165 9.26 -8.92 -2.07
CA ARG A 165 8.46 -10.07 -1.63
C ARG A 165 9.14 -10.82 -0.47
N ASP A 166 9.33 -10.11 0.65
CA ASP A 166 9.87 -10.65 1.90
C ASP A 166 9.29 -9.82 3.05
N GLY A 167 8.66 -10.46 4.01
CA GLY A 167 8.00 -9.76 5.12
C GLY A 167 8.97 -9.09 6.12
N ILE A 168 10.27 -9.41 6.09
CA ILE A 168 11.33 -8.76 6.89
C ILE A 168 12.02 -7.68 6.06
N ARG A 169 12.53 -8.06 4.88
CA ARG A 169 13.25 -7.15 3.98
C ARG A 169 12.29 -6.61 2.90
N TYR A 170 11.13 -6.12 3.32
CA TYR A 170 10.03 -5.74 2.43
C TYR A 170 10.26 -4.45 1.64
N LEU A 171 11.31 -3.69 1.92
CA LEU A 171 11.67 -2.45 1.21
C LEU A 171 13.05 -2.52 0.58
N THR A 172 13.21 -1.88 -0.59
CA THR A 172 14.51 -1.63 -1.25
C THR A 172 15.21 -0.39 -0.70
N LYS A 173 14.49 0.40 0.11
CA LYS A 173 15.02 1.55 0.84
C LYS A 173 16.16 1.10 1.77
N ARG A 174 17.29 1.78 1.71
CA ARG A 174 18.42 1.55 2.62
C ARG A 174 18.07 2.04 4.04
N PRO A 175 18.71 1.49 5.09
CA PRO A 175 18.44 1.90 6.47
C PRO A 175 18.67 3.39 6.73
N ASP A 176 19.64 4.00 6.05
CA ASP A 176 20.02 5.41 6.17
C ASP A 176 19.23 6.35 5.26
N GLU A 177 18.29 5.84 4.45
CA GLU A 177 17.45 6.67 3.58
C GLU A 177 16.16 7.08 4.29
N ILE A 178 15.70 8.28 3.97
CA ILE A 178 14.39 8.83 4.36
C ILE A 178 13.59 9.07 3.09
N LEU A 179 12.34 8.59 3.05
CA LEU A 179 11.37 8.98 2.04
C LEU A 179 10.93 10.41 2.32
N THR A 180 11.23 11.32 1.40
CA THR A 180 10.99 12.76 1.59
C THR A 180 9.79 13.28 0.82
N ALA A 181 9.52 12.70 -0.35
CA ALA A 181 8.41 13.12 -1.19
C ALA A 181 7.93 12.01 -2.12
N ILE A 182 6.74 12.24 -2.66
CA ILE A 182 6.05 11.41 -3.65
C ILE A 182 5.68 12.31 -4.82
N ASP A 183 6.11 11.97 -6.03
CA ASP A 183 5.64 12.61 -7.26
C ASP A 183 4.57 11.74 -7.90
N LEU A 184 3.48 12.36 -8.30
CA LEU A 184 2.43 11.77 -9.14
C LEU A 184 2.51 12.37 -10.53
N PRO A 185 2.51 11.56 -11.60
CA PRO A 185 2.44 12.07 -12.96
C PRO A 185 1.11 12.81 -13.22
N PRO A 186 0.98 13.59 -14.30
CA PRO A 186 -0.29 14.19 -14.68
C PRO A 186 -1.43 13.13 -14.76
N ALA A 187 -2.60 13.50 -14.26
CA ALA A 187 -3.75 12.60 -14.21
C ALA A 187 -4.67 12.70 -15.43
N ASP A 188 -4.27 13.46 -16.45
CA ASP A 188 -5.11 13.78 -17.60
C ASP A 188 -5.58 12.53 -18.34
N GLY A 189 -6.90 12.39 -18.49
CA GLY A 189 -7.53 11.24 -19.14
C GLY A 189 -7.56 9.94 -18.32
N TRP A 190 -6.97 9.91 -17.13
CA TRP A 190 -7.00 8.75 -16.26
C TRP A 190 -8.23 8.76 -15.33
N ARG A 191 -8.91 7.61 -15.27
CA ARG A 191 -9.92 7.31 -14.26
C ARG A 191 -9.35 6.31 -13.29
N SER A 192 -9.57 6.51 -11.99
CA SER A 192 -8.97 5.66 -10.98
C SER A 192 -9.97 5.30 -9.88
N ALA A 193 -9.79 4.12 -9.32
CA ALA A 193 -10.58 3.64 -8.19
C ALA A 193 -9.70 2.84 -7.22
N TYR A 194 -10.03 2.94 -5.95
CA TYR A 194 -9.48 2.09 -4.89
C TYR A 194 -10.64 1.39 -4.16
N ARG A 195 -10.47 0.09 -3.88
CA ARG A 195 -11.41 -0.71 -3.08
C ARG A 195 -10.66 -1.45 -2.00
N LYS A 196 -11.21 -1.43 -0.79
CA LYS A 196 -10.62 -2.05 0.40
C LYS A 196 -11.59 -3.06 1.01
N LEU A 197 -11.15 -4.29 1.14
CA LEU A 197 -11.80 -5.30 1.99
C LEU A 197 -11.19 -5.26 3.38
N ARG A 198 -12.02 -5.13 4.40
CA ARG A 198 -11.65 -5.12 5.81
C ARG A 198 -12.78 -5.72 6.65
N ARG A 199 -12.51 -6.02 7.91
CA ARG A 199 -13.49 -6.65 8.80
C ARG A 199 -14.52 -5.65 9.32
N ARG A 200 -14.10 -4.43 9.65
CA ARG A 200 -14.90 -3.32 10.13
C ARG A 200 -14.73 -2.11 9.22
N GLU A 201 -15.63 -1.15 9.29
CA GLU A 201 -15.52 0.05 8.46
C GLU A 201 -14.41 1.02 8.89
N ALA A 202 -13.93 0.91 10.12
CA ALA A 202 -12.88 1.74 10.68
C ALA A 202 -11.80 0.92 11.38
N PHE A 203 -10.63 1.51 11.57
CA PHE A 203 -9.47 1.00 12.30
C PHE A 203 -8.69 -0.14 11.62
N ASP A 204 -9.34 -0.99 10.87
CA ASP A 204 -8.71 -2.20 10.33
C ASP A 204 -7.71 -1.92 9.19
N PHE A 205 -6.67 -2.73 9.16
CA PHE A 205 -5.84 -2.89 7.98
C PHE A 205 -6.61 -3.59 6.85
N PRO A 206 -6.22 -3.37 5.57
CA PRO A 206 -6.82 -4.14 4.49
C PRO A 206 -6.46 -5.62 4.60
N VAL A 207 -7.38 -6.49 4.23
CA VAL A 207 -7.13 -7.92 3.97
C VAL A 207 -7.12 -8.21 2.47
N LEU A 208 -7.59 -7.25 1.68
CA LEU A 208 -7.43 -7.10 0.25
C LEU A 208 -7.58 -5.61 -0.08
N GLY A 209 -6.70 -5.08 -0.91
CA GLY A 209 -6.84 -3.79 -1.57
C GLY A 209 -6.79 -3.98 -3.07
N VAL A 210 -7.63 -3.26 -3.83
CA VAL A 210 -7.59 -3.24 -5.29
C VAL A 210 -7.50 -1.80 -5.76
N ALA A 211 -6.46 -1.48 -6.50
CA ALA A 211 -6.24 -0.19 -7.14
C ALA A 211 -6.30 -0.34 -8.66
N ALA A 212 -7.19 0.38 -9.30
CA ALA A 212 -7.35 0.39 -10.75
C ALA A 212 -7.15 1.81 -11.29
N CYS A 213 -6.42 1.93 -12.40
CA CYS A 213 -6.28 3.15 -13.19
C CYS A 213 -6.48 2.79 -14.65
N LEU A 214 -7.43 3.45 -15.31
CA LEU A 214 -7.74 3.24 -16.72
C LEU A 214 -7.69 4.56 -17.49
N ARG A 215 -7.13 4.53 -18.68
CA ARG A 215 -7.21 5.63 -19.65
C ARG A 215 -7.95 5.15 -20.89
N PHE A 216 -8.79 6.01 -21.44
CA PHE A 216 -9.67 5.67 -22.54
C PHE A 216 -9.33 6.48 -23.79
N ASP A 217 -9.55 5.85 -24.95
CA ASP A 217 -9.68 6.50 -26.26
C ASP A 217 -11.10 6.23 -26.77
N GLY A 218 -11.98 7.23 -26.68
CA GLY A 218 -13.42 7.02 -26.78
C GLY A 218 -13.91 6.02 -25.71
N ASP A 219 -14.58 4.96 -26.15
CA ASP A 219 -15.09 3.90 -25.27
C ASP A 219 -14.09 2.74 -25.05
N ILE A 220 -12.92 2.80 -25.69
CA ILE A 220 -11.91 1.75 -25.65
C ILE A 220 -10.89 2.04 -24.57
N VAL A 221 -10.53 1.04 -23.77
CA VAL A 221 -9.43 1.13 -22.81
C VAL A 221 -8.10 1.22 -23.56
N ALA A 222 -7.46 2.38 -23.53
CA ALA A 222 -6.16 2.61 -24.15
C ALA A 222 -5.00 2.15 -23.27
N GLU A 223 -5.11 2.37 -21.95
CA GLU A 223 -4.13 1.91 -20.94
C GLU A 223 -4.84 1.43 -19.69
N ALA A 224 -4.27 0.41 -19.05
CA ALA A 224 -4.78 -0.13 -17.78
C ALA A 224 -3.63 -0.39 -16.82
N ARG A 225 -3.86 -0.13 -15.52
CA ARG A 225 -3.00 -0.51 -14.41
C ARG A 225 -3.87 -1.05 -13.30
N LEU A 226 -3.58 -2.27 -12.85
CA LEU A 226 -4.36 -2.97 -11.83
C LEU A 226 -3.42 -3.59 -10.78
N TRP A 227 -3.53 -3.11 -9.55
CA TRP A 227 -2.66 -3.53 -8.46
C TRP A 227 -3.46 -4.09 -7.30
N LEU A 228 -2.94 -5.16 -6.70
CA LEU A 228 -3.51 -5.83 -5.53
C LEU A 228 -2.65 -5.55 -4.30
N GLY A 229 -3.27 -5.14 -3.21
CA GLY A 229 -2.66 -4.94 -1.88
C GLY A 229 -3.16 -5.97 -0.87
N ALA A 230 -2.41 -6.15 0.20
CA ALA A 230 -2.75 -6.99 1.36
C ALA A 230 -2.96 -8.50 1.07
N VAL A 231 -2.56 -8.98 -0.08
CA VAL A 231 -2.62 -10.40 -0.48
C VAL A 231 -1.25 -11.00 -0.78
N SER A 232 -0.18 -10.30 -0.41
CA SER A 232 1.22 -10.75 -0.49
C SER A 232 2.10 -9.85 0.40
N MET A 233 3.39 -10.16 0.50
CA MET A 233 4.40 -9.36 1.21
C MET A 233 4.66 -8.00 0.56
N ALA A 234 4.23 -7.80 -0.69
CA ALA A 234 4.33 -6.56 -1.46
C ALA A 234 3.04 -6.31 -2.24
N PRO A 235 2.75 -5.07 -2.69
CA PRO A 235 1.76 -4.84 -3.74
C PRO A 235 2.07 -5.64 -4.99
N LEU A 236 1.05 -6.19 -5.66
CA LEU A 236 1.19 -7.05 -6.83
C LEU A 236 0.49 -6.45 -8.05
N GLU A 237 1.20 -6.36 -9.15
CA GLU A 237 0.67 -5.95 -10.44
C GLU A 237 -0.06 -7.12 -11.12
N ALA A 238 -1.26 -6.89 -11.65
CA ALA A 238 -2.07 -7.89 -12.33
C ALA A 238 -1.95 -7.76 -13.86
N ARG A 239 -0.72 -7.91 -14.40
CA ARG A 239 -0.36 -7.63 -15.80
C ARG A 239 -1.23 -8.34 -16.84
N GLU A 240 -1.57 -9.60 -16.62
CA GLU A 240 -2.43 -10.34 -17.54
C GLU A 240 -3.84 -9.74 -17.60
N ALA A 241 -4.35 -9.29 -16.43
CA ALA A 241 -5.63 -8.59 -16.36
C ALA A 241 -5.57 -7.22 -17.06
N GLU A 242 -4.48 -6.48 -16.91
CA GLU A 242 -4.25 -5.20 -17.60
C GLU A 242 -4.24 -5.40 -19.13
N THR A 243 -3.50 -6.41 -19.59
CA THR A 243 -3.42 -6.74 -21.02
C THR A 243 -4.80 -7.13 -21.61
N ALA A 244 -5.63 -7.84 -20.84
CA ALA A 244 -6.96 -8.25 -21.28
C ALA A 244 -7.95 -7.07 -21.37
N LEU A 245 -7.70 -5.96 -20.67
CA LEU A 245 -8.51 -4.75 -20.73
C LEU A 245 -8.19 -3.87 -21.93
N VAL A 246 -6.90 -3.77 -22.31
CA VAL A 246 -6.43 -2.84 -23.34
C VAL A 246 -6.95 -3.23 -24.74
N GLY A 247 -7.37 -2.22 -25.50
CA GLY A 247 -7.91 -2.37 -26.87
C GLY A 247 -9.37 -2.81 -26.91
N ARG A 248 -10.07 -2.86 -25.78
CA ARG A 248 -11.45 -3.34 -25.68
C ARG A 248 -12.34 -2.33 -24.94
N PRO A 249 -13.67 -2.30 -25.20
CA PRO A 249 -14.61 -1.55 -24.39
C PRO A 249 -14.69 -2.14 -22.97
N LEU A 250 -14.86 -1.29 -21.97
CA LEU A 250 -15.00 -1.71 -20.57
C LEU A 250 -16.42 -2.26 -20.30
N GLY A 251 -16.77 -3.32 -21.02
CA GLY A 251 -18.02 -4.05 -20.85
C GLY A 251 -17.94 -5.10 -19.73
N ARG A 252 -19.09 -5.75 -19.46
CA ARG A 252 -19.20 -6.78 -18.44
C ARG A 252 -18.22 -7.94 -18.66
N ASP A 253 -18.20 -8.49 -19.86
CA ASP A 253 -17.36 -9.65 -20.21
C ASP A 253 -15.86 -9.33 -20.08
N THR A 254 -15.45 -8.11 -20.52
CA THR A 254 -14.06 -7.64 -20.40
C THR A 254 -13.64 -7.49 -18.92
N MET A 255 -14.52 -6.98 -18.08
CA MET A 255 -14.25 -6.86 -16.63
C MET A 255 -14.23 -8.23 -15.94
N GLU A 256 -15.13 -9.15 -16.28
CA GLU A 256 -15.16 -10.53 -15.74
C GLU A 256 -13.90 -11.30 -16.13
N GLU A 257 -13.42 -11.14 -17.36
CA GLU A 257 -12.16 -11.73 -17.81
C GLU A 257 -10.97 -11.16 -17.04
N ALA A 258 -10.85 -9.85 -16.92
CA ALA A 258 -9.80 -9.21 -16.13
C ALA A 258 -9.83 -9.67 -14.66
N ALA A 259 -11.01 -9.78 -14.06
CA ALA A 259 -11.17 -10.27 -12.69
C ALA A 259 -10.73 -11.74 -12.55
N ARG A 260 -11.00 -12.58 -13.55
CA ARG A 260 -10.55 -13.97 -13.61
C ARG A 260 -9.03 -14.06 -13.72
N LEU A 261 -8.39 -13.19 -14.50
CA LEU A 261 -6.93 -13.15 -14.66
C LEU A 261 -6.21 -12.53 -13.46
N ALA A 262 -6.83 -11.62 -12.74
CA ALA A 262 -6.29 -11.06 -11.48
C ALA A 262 -6.34 -12.08 -10.31
N TYR A 263 -7.24 -13.06 -10.34
CA TYR A 263 -7.43 -14.05 -9.28
C TYR A 263 -6.16 -14.85 -8.93
N PRO A 264 -5.38 -15.43 -9.87
CA PRO A 264 -4.16 -16.16 -9.55
C PRO A 264 -3.03 -15.29 -9.02
N VAL A 265 -3.08 -13.97 -9.26
CA VAL A 265 -2.08 -13.01 -8.76
C VAL A 265 -2.19 -12.88 -7.25
N ALA A 266 -3.41 -12.90 -6.69
CA ALA A 266 -3.64 -12.86 -5.25
C ALA A 266 -3.11 -14.13 -4.57
N ARG A 267 -2.20 -13.96 -3.60
CA ARG A 267 -1.56 -15.05 -2.84
C ARG A 267 -1.71 -14.83 -1.33
N PRO A 268 -2.95 -14.72 -0.83
CA PRO A 268 -3.16 -14.56 0.59
C PRO A 268 -2.68 -15.81 1.34
N MET A 269 -2.13 -15.58 2.53
CA MET A 269 -1.69 -16.63 3.44
C MET A 269 -2.52 -16.57 4.72
N ASP A 270 -2.47 -17.60 5.55
CA ASP A 270 -3.14 -17.61 6.86
C ASP A 270 -2.34 -16.80 7.89
N ASN A 271 -2.28 -15.50 7.65
CA ASN A 271 -1.47 -14.54 8.41
C ASN A 271 -2.21 -13.27 8.84
N THR A 272 -3.51 -13.17 8.54
CA THR A 272 -4.37 -12.05 8.92
C THR A 272 -5.84 -12.52 8.98
N ASP A 273 -6.79 -11.60 9.18
CA ASP A 273 -8.23 -11.91 9.25
C ASP A 273 -8.75 -12.61 7.99
N PHE A 274 -9.79 -13.41 8.17
CA PHE A 274 -10.48 -14.23 7.17
C PHE A 274 -9.65 -15.37 6.58
N SER A 275 -10.33 -16.39 6.07
CA SER A 275 -9.65 -17.52 5.44
C SER A 275 -8.97 -17.10 4.12
N LEU A 276 -7.83 -17.71 3.84
CA LEU A 276 -7.08 -17.46 2.60
C LEU A 276 -7.91 -17.71 1.34
N ARG A 277 -8.77 -18.75 1.35
CA ARG A 277 -9.65 -19.09 0.23
C ARG A 277 -10.67 -17.98 -0.02
N TRP A 278 -11.34 -17.51 1.03
CA TRP A 278 -12.34 -16.46 0.91
C TRP A 278 -11.71 -15.14 0.44
N ARG A 279 -10.57 -14.73 1.01
CA ARG A 279 -9.84 -13.54 0.57
C ARG A 279 -9.44 -13.61 -0.90
N LYS A 280 -9.07 -14.80 -1.37
CA LYS A 280 -8.72 -15.03 -2.78
C LYS A 280 -9.95 -14.93 -3.68
N GLU A 281 -11.10 -15.50 -3.29
CA GLU A 281 -12.36 -15.36 -4.04
C GLU A 281 -12.83 -13.90 -4.11
N MET A 282 -12.72 -13.16 -3.02
CA MET A 282 -13.04 -11.73 -2.99
C MET A 282 -12.22 -10.89 -3.96
N THR A 283 -11.05 -11.36 -4.41
CA THR A 283 -10.26 -10.64 -5.43
C THR A 283 -11.07 -10.40 -6.70
N ARG A 284 -11.83 -11.40 -7.18
CA ARG A 284 -12.67 -11.24 -8.38
C ARG A 284 -13.73 -10.15 -8.18
N HIS A 285 -14.40 -10.19 -7.05
CA HIS A 285 -15.47 -9.25 -6.72
C HIS A 285 -14.95 -7.81 -6.61
N PHE A 286 -13.88 -7.61 -5.88
CA PHE A 286 -13.28 -6.28 -5.67
C PHE A 286 -12.61 -5.72 -6.93
N VAL A 287 -12.08 -6.57 -7.81
CA VAL A 287 -11.61 -6.13 -9.14
C VAL A 287 -12.78 -5.66 -10.00
N LEU A 288 -13.90 -6.38 -10.04
CA LEU A 288 -15.12 -5.95 -10.74
C LEU A 288 -15.63 -4.60 -10.22
N GLU A 289 -15.67 -4.41 -8.89
CA GLU A 289 -16.08 -3.14 -8.27
C GLU A 289 -15.14 -1.99 -8.63
N ALA A 290 -13.82 -2.22 -8.59
CA ALA A 290 -12.83 -1.20 -8.91
C ALA A 290 -12.90 -0.80 -10.40
N LEU A 291 -13.00 -1.78 -11.31
CA LEU A 291 -13.14 -1.53 -12.74
C LEU A 291 -14.48 -0.84 -13.06
N SER A 292 -15.58 -1.26 -12.43
CA SER A 292 -16.90 -0.62 -12.61
C SER A 292 -16.88 0.85 -12.21
N ALA A 293 -16.12 1.21 -11.16
CA ALA A 293 -15.99 2.60 -10.73
C ALA A 293 -15.09 3.45 -11.66
N CYS A 294 -14.35 2.82 -12.59
CA CYS A 294 -13.55 3.51 -13.61
C CYS A 294 -14.30 3.70 -14.93
N ARG A 295 -15.58 3.29 -15.06
CA ARG A 295 -16.36 3.49 -16.29
C ARG A 295 -16.47 4.98 -16.66
N PRO A 296 -16.53 5.31 -17.96
CA PRO A 296 -16.75 6.66 -18.47
C PRO A 296 -18.01 7.34 -17.94
#